data_7e5d86c3237b583324a3436015397cb0
#
_entry.id   7e5d86c3237b583324a3436015397cb0
#
_cell.length_a   1.000
_cell.length_b   1.000
_cell.length_c   1.000
_cell.angle_alpha   90.00
_cell.angle_beta   90.00
_cell.angle_gamma   90.00
#
_symmetry.space_group_name_H-M   'P 1'
#
loop_
_entity.id
_entity.type
_entity.pdbx_description
1 polymer ?
#
loop_
_entity_poly.entity_id
_entity_poly.type
_entity_poly.pdbx_seq_one_letter_code
_entity_poly.pdbx_strand_id
1 'polypeptide(L)'
;ANTLIQENYAQAVEESGVDVVSRPTIEVVQIEAGKPFIFTAEVAVRPEVKLGKYKGVQVTKIDTTVSDEEVAAELEKERQKNSRTVTVTDRPIAEGDAAVIDFEGFVDGVAFEGGKGENYPLTIGSGSFIPGFEEALVGAELNKETEVNVTFPEDYHATELAGKPAVFKCTVKEIKEKQLPDLDDEFASEVSDFDTMSEYREDVQKKLTSKKEEEAKIAKEEAVLDAVIADAQMEIPDAMLETQQRQLLENFAQRIQAQGITLEQYMQFTGLTAQTMMEQLKPEALKRIQSRLVLEAVAAAEKMEATE
;
A
#
# COMPACT_ATOMS: atom_id res chain seq x y z
N ALA A 1 7.10 35.98 35.05
CA ALA A 1 8.06 35.62 33.98
C ALA A 1 7.34 35.06 32.74
N ASN A 2 6.62 33.94 32.85
CA ASN A 2 6.00 33.29 31.66
C ASN A 2 5.07 34.20 30.87
N THR A 3 4.21 35.00 31.53
CA THR A 3 3.32 35.94 30.87
C THR A 3 4.08 37.02 30.11
N LEU A 4 5.14 37.57 30.72
CA LEU A 4 6.01 38.57 30.06
C LEU A 4 6.75 37.98 28.85
N ILE A 5 7.18 36.73 28.93
CA ILE A 5 7.82 36.05 27.79
C ILE A 5 6.82 35.87 26.64
N GLN A 6 5.60 35.38 26.94
CA GLN A 6 4.57 35.18 25.92
C GLN A 6 4.15 36.47 25.21
N GLU A 7 4.01 37.57 25.97
CA GLU A 7 3.64 38.88 25.43
C GLU A 7 4.71 39.50 24.55
N ASN A 8 5.98 39.34 24.91
CA ASN A 8 7.10 40.02 24.23
C ASN A 8 7.81 39.15 23.18
N TYR A 9 7.65 37.80 23.21
CA TYR A 9 8.30 36.92 22.27
C TYR A 9 7.82 37.16 20.84
N ALA A 10 6.49 37.25 20.64
CA ALA A 10 5.91 37.45 19.33
C ALA A 10 6.39 38.78 18.70
N GLN A 11 6.43 39.85 19.51
CA GLN A 11 6.92 41.17 19.09
C GLN A 11 8.43 41.09 18.73
N ALA A 12 9.24 40.39 19.53
CA ALA A 12 10.68 40.25 19.28
C ALA A 12 10.94 39.48 17.97
N VAL A 13 10.15 38.45 17.67
CA VAL A 13 10.22 37.71 16.40
C VAL A 13 9.87 38.61 15.22
N GLU A 14 8.78 39.39 15.34
CA GLU A 14 8.35 40.33 14.28
C GLU A 14 9.40 41.43 14.03
N GLU A 15 9.94 42.03 15.08
CA GLU A 15 11.01 43.05 14.99
C GLU A 15 12.31 42.47 14.41
N SER A 16 12.62 41.19 14.65
CA SER A 16 13.83 40.54 14.11
C SER A 16 13.71 40.21 12.63
N GLY A 17 12.49 40.12 12.09
CA GLY A 17 12.20 39.76 10.69
C GLY A 17 12.58 38.33 10.32
N VAL A 18 12.88 37.46 11.30
CA VAL A 18 13.25 36.05 11.04
C VAL A 18 12.03 35.15 10.91
N ASP A 19 12.07 34.23 9.99
CA ASP A 19 11.06 33.19 9.83
C ASP A 19 11.37 32.00 10.74
N VAL A 20 10.69 31.94 11.89
CA VAL A 20 10.92 30.95 12.94
C VAL A 20 10.19 29.65 12.62
N VAL A 21 10.93 28.53 12.63
CA VAL A 21 10.40 27.19 12.29
C VAL A 21 10.48 26.18 13.44
N SER A 22 10.84 26.64 14.64
CA SER A 22 10.87 25.81 15.86
C SER A 22 10.17 26.48 17.03
N ARG A 23 9.90 25.68 18.08
CA ARG A 23 9.59 26.28 19.39
C ARG A 23 10.84 26.93 19.96
N PRO A 24 10.72 28.08 20.63
CA PRO A 24 11.89 28.73 21.25
C PRO A 24 12.37 27.93 22.46
N THR A 25 13.70 27.84 22.60
CA THR A 25 14.34 27.50 23.86
C THR A 25 14.58 28.79 24.61
N ILE A 26 13.90 28.96 25.75
CA ILE A 26 13.93 30.21 26.52
C ILE A 26 14.90 30.09 27.70
N GLU A 27 15.80 31.03 27.81
CA GLU A 27 16.67 31.20 28.97
C GLU A 27 16.46 32.57 29.60
N VAL A 28 16.18 32.59 30.90
CA VAL A 28 15.99 33.84 31.64
C VAL A 28 17.36 34.31 32.13
N VAL A 29 17.83 35.44 31.59
CA VAL A 29 19.13 36.02 31.89
C VAL A 29 19.05 36.90 33.14
N GLN A 30 17.97 37.69 33.29
CA GLN A 30 17.80 38.58 34.44
C GLN A 30 16.34 38.69 34.83
N ILE A 31 16.08 38.44 36.13
CA ILE A 31 14.77 38.65 36.78
C ILE A 31 15.00 39.16 38.19
N GLU A 32 15.14 40.49 38.34
CA GLU A 32 15.34 41.14 39.62
C GLU A 32 14.38 42.33 39.77
N ALA A 33 13.88 42.55 40.99
CA ALA A 33 12.96 43.66 41.23
C ALA A 33 13.69 45.01 41.00
N GLY A 34 13.07 45.90 40.21
CA GLY A 34 13.60 47.20 39.84
C GLY A 34 14.64 47.22 38.71
N LYS A 35 14.92 46.05 38.12
CA LYS A 35 15.75 45.94 36.92
C LYS A 35 14.90 45.47 35.72
N PRO A 36 15.36 45.73 34.48
CA PRO A 36 14.71 45.18 33.30
C PRO A 36 14.68 43.66 33.32
N PHE A 37 13.59 43.06 32.89
CA PHE A 37 13.51 41.63 32.64
C PHE A 37 14.22 41.30 31.32
N ILE A 38 15.20 40.37 31.36
CA ILE A 38 15.98 39.98 30.18
C ILE A 38 15.86 38.48 30.01
N PHE A 39 15.49 38.04 28.83
CA PHE A 39 15.50 36.64 28.42
C PHE A 39 16.11 36.50 27.01
N THR A 40 16.63 35.34 26.71
CA THR A 40 17.03 34.93 25.36
C THR A 40 16.12 33.85 24.87
N ALA A 41 15.87 33.84 23.57
CA ALA A 41 15.11 32.79 22.89
C ALA A 41 15.95 32.26 21.74
N GLU A 42 16.37 31.00 21.83
CA GLU A 42 17.03 30.31 20.75
C GLU A 42 16.00 29.60 19.89
N VAL A 43 16.02 29.86 18.57
CA VAL A 43 15.07 29.34 17.61
C VAL A 43 15.77 28.83 16.35
N ALA A 44 15.23 27.81 15.74
CA ALA A 44 15.62 27.46 14.38
C ALA A 44 14.88 28.38 13.41
N VAL A 45 15.60 28.91 12.44
CA VAL A 45 15.05 29.74 11.37
C VAL A 45 14.95 28.96 10.08
N ARG A 46 14.05 29.41 9.23
CA ARG A 46 13.89 28.84 7.89
C ARG A 46 15.21 28.94 7.12
N PRO A 47 15.68 27.82 6.51
CA PRO A 47 16.96 27.83 5.80
C PRO A 47 16.86 28.59 4.49
N GLU A 48 17.95 29.26 4.13
CA GLU A 48 18.14 29.77 2.77
C GLU A 48 18.37 28.61 1.80
N VAL A 49 17.76 28.73 0.61
CA VAL A 49 17.95 27.79 -0.51
C VAL A 49 18.81 28.45 -1.57
N LYS A 50 19.96 27.86 -1.84
CA LYS A 50 20.79 28.22 -2.99
C LYS A 50 20.42 27.30 -4.14
N LEU A 51 19.66 27.85 -5.10
CA LEU A 51 19.28 27.10 -6.28
C LEU A 51 20.49 26.81 -7.16
N GLY A 52 20.62 25.58 -7.61
CA GLY A 52 21.51 25.19 -8.69
C GLY A 52 20.83 25.36 -10.06
N LYS A 53 21.08 24.43 -10.97
CA LYS A 53 20.46 24.44 -12.29
C LYS A 53 19.01 23.91 -12.20
N TYR A 54 18.05 24.79 -12.26
CA TYR A 54 16.62 24.44 -12.23
C TYR A 54 15.92 24.62 -13.59
N LYS A 55 16.56 25.24 -14.58
CA LYS A 55 16.04 25.37 -15.96
C LYS A 55 16.73 24.40 -16.90
N GLY A 56 15.96 23.81 -17.82
CA GLY A 56 16.48 22.88 -18.82
C GLY A 56 16.96 21.56 -18.22
N VAL A 57 16.33 21.13 -17.13
CA VAL A 57 16.56 19.82 -16.50
C VAL A 57 16.11 18.73 -17.47
N GLN A 58 16.98 17.72 -17.66
CA GLN A 58 16.68 16.59 -18.53
C GLN A 58 16.34 15.39 -17.66
N VAL A 59 15.20 14.77 -17.97
CA VAL A 59 14.73 13.53 -17.32
C VAL A 59 14.44 12.46 -18.38
N THR A 60 14.49 11.21 -18.00
CA THR A 60 14.20 10.10 -18.91
C THR A 60 12.74 10.16 -19.34
N LYS A 61 12.49 10.03 -20.65
CA LYS A 61 11.14 9.91 -21.18
C LYS A 61 10.56 8.56 -20.79
N ILE A 62 9.38 8.58 -20.18
CA ILE A 62 8.63 7.37 -19.81
C ILE A 62 7.79 6.96 -21.01
N ASP A 63 7.81 5.67 -21.34
CA ASP A 63 6.97 5.11 -22.38
C ASP A 63 5.54 4.93 -21.88
N THR A 64 4.58 5.48 -22.61
CA THR A 64 3.15 5.41 -22.31
C THR A 64 2.38 4.56 -23.30
N THR A 65 3.09 3.85 -24.19
CA THR A 65 2.45 2.92 -25.13
C THR A 65 1.75 1.81 -24.37
N VAL A 66 0.54 1.48 -24.82
CA VAL A 66 -0.25 0.34 -24.30
C VAL A 66 -0.17 -0.77 -25.33
N SER A 67 0.31 -1.93 -24.91
CA SER A 67 0.40 -3.10 -25.77
C SER A 67 -0.94 -3.84 -25.84
N ASP A 68 -1.11 -4.68 -26.87
CA ASP A 68 -2.29 -5.52 -27.01
C ASP A 68 -2.40 -6.54 -25.87
N GLU A 69 -1.27 -6.99 -25.31
CA GLU A 69 -1.22 -7.88 -24.16
C GLU A 69 -1.76 -7.22 -22.90
N GLU A 70 -1.49 -5.93 -22.68
CA GLU A 70 -2.02 -5.19 -21.54
C GLU A 70 -3.53 -5.00 -21.65
N VAL A 71 -4.03 -4.71 -22.84
CA VAL A 71 -5.47 -4.64 -23.11
C VAL A 71 -6.12 -6.00 -22.87
N ALA A 72 -5.53 -7.08 -23.39
CA ALA A 72 -6.03 -8.43 -23.18
C ALA A 72 -6.03 -8.83 -21.70
N ALA A 73 -5.00 -8.46 -20.95
CA ALA A 73 -4.92 -8.73 -19.51
C ALA A 73 -5.99 -7.97 -18.71
N GLU A 74 -6.32 -6.75 -19.09
CA GLU A 74 -7.38 -5.97 -18.44
C GLU A 74 -8.77 -6.55 -18.76
N LEU A 75 -9.01 -6.95 -20.00
CA LEU A 75 -10.24 -7.65 -20.40
C LEU A 75 -10.39 -8.99 -19.68
N GLU A 76 -9.30 -9.73 -19.51
CA GLU A 76 -9.33 -11.02 -18.78
C GLU A 76 -9.62 -10.79 -17.28
N LYS A 77 -9.12 -9.73 -16.66
CA LYS A 77 -9.50 -9.38 -15.28
C LYS A 77 -11.00 -9.12 -15.17
N GLU A 78 -11.57 -8.40 -16.11
CA GLU A 78 -13.01 -8.13 -16.11
C GLU A 78 -13.81 -9.40 -16.36
N ARG A 79 -13.35 -10.26 -17.27
CA ARG A 79 -13.89 -11.60 -17.51
C ARG A 79 -13.91 -12.46 -16.25
N GLN A 80 -12.80 -12.43 -15.48
CA GLN A 80 -12.68 -13.17 -14.21
C GLN A 80 -13.66 -12.67 -13.14
N LYS A 81 -13.89 -11.35 -13.05
CA LYS A 81 -14.87 -10.76 -12.13
C LYS A 81 -16.31 -11.18 -12.45
N ASN A 82 -16.62 -11.29 -13.73
CA ASN A 82 -17.95 -11.65 -14.23
C ASN A 82 -18.12 -13.16 -14.43
N SER A 83 -17.22 -13.97 -13.87
CA SER A 83 -17.36 -15.42 -13.89
C SER A 83 -18.59 -15.88 -13.10
N ARG A 84 -19.28 -16.88 -13.64
CA ARG A 84 -20.44 -17.51 -12.99
C ARG A 84 -20.00 -18.84 -12.36
N THR A 85 -20.54 -19.15 -11.20
CA THR A 85 -20.29 -20.44 -10.55
C THR A 85 -21.47 -21.37 -10.85
N VAL A 86 -21.19 -22.48 -11.49
CA VAL A 86 -22.20 -23.47 -11.88
C VAL A 86 -21.96 -24.78 -11.15
N THR A 87 -23.02 -25.37 -10.59
CA THR A 87 -22.93 -26.68 -9.94
C THR A 87 -22.78 -27.77 -10.99
N VAL A 88 -21.78 -28.63 -10.81
CA VAL A 88 -21.47 -29.76 -11.70
C VAL A 88 -21.91 -31.07 -11.01
N THR A 89 -22.70 -31.89 -11.74
CA THR A 89 -23.22 -33.17 -11.21
C THR A 89 -22.89 -34.34 -12.11
N ASP A 90 -22.39 -34.12 -13.31
CA ASP A 90 -22.25 -35.07 -14.41
C ASP A 90 -20.81 -35.51 -14.71
N ARG A 91 -19.83 -34.94 -13.99
CA ARG A 91 -18.43 -35.30 -14.12
C ARG A 91 -17.70 -35.32 -12.76
N PRO A 92 -16.57 -36.05 -12.68
CA PRO A 92 -15.66 -35.93 -11.53
C PRO A 92 -15.10 -34.54 -11.37
N ILE A 93 -14.52 -34.26 -10.16
CA ILE A 93 -13.84 -33.01 -9.83
C ILE A 93 -12.59 -32.84 -10.72
N ALA A 94 -12.37 -31.61 -11.17
CA ALA A 94 -11.22 -31.22 -12.01
C ALA A 94 -10.42 -30.09 -11.36
N GLU A 95 -9.23 -29.85 -11.90
CA GLU A 95 -8.41 -28.72 -11.50
C GLU A 95 -9.14 -27.39 -11.78
N GLY A 96 -9.10 -26.47 -10.82
CA GLY A 96 -9.80 -25.18 -10.86
C GLY A 96 -11.22 -25.21 -10.33
N ASP A 97 -11.81 -26.39 -10.10
CA ASP A 97 -13.13 -26.51 -9.50
C ASP A 97 -13.12 -26.06 -8.02
N ALA A 98 -14.20 -25.42 -7.59
CA ALA A 98 -14.49 -25.21 -6.19
C ALA A 98 -15.36 -26.37 -5.70
N ALA A 99 -14.93 -27.04 -4.64
CA ALA A 99 -15.65 -28.18 -4.07
C ALA A 99 -16.04 -27.95 -2.62
N VAL A 100 -17.05 -28.64 -2.19
CA VAL A 100 -17.35 -28.82 -0.76
C VAL A 100 -17.01 -30.26 -0.42
N ILE A 101 -16.08 -30.46 0.49
CA ILE A 101 -15.59 -31.78 0.86
C ILE A 101 -15.77 -32.06 2.35
N ASP A 102 -15.97 -33.34 2.68
CA ASP A 102 -15.67 -33.86 4.01
C ASP A 102 -14.35 -34.61 3.93
N PHE A 103 -13.54 -34.50 4.96
CA PHE A 103 -12.29 -35.26 5.03
C PHE A 103 -11.99 -35.70 6.47
N GLU A 104 -11.32 -36.83 6.61
CA GLU A 104 -10.79 -37.33 7.87
C GLU A 104 -9.41 -37.96 7.62
N GLY A 105 -8.38 -37.42 8.30
CA GLY A 105 -6.99 -37.80 8.13
C GLY A 105 -6.52 -38.80 9.17
N PHE A 106 -5.70 -39.76 8.75
CA PHE A 106 -5.11 -40.82 9.57
C PHE A 106 -3.60 -40.85 9.35
N VAL A 107 -2.85 -40.97 10.44
CA VAL A 107 -1.42 -41.29 10.44
C VAL A 107 -1.25 -42.63 11.17
N ASP A 108 -0.59 -43.58 10.58
CA ASP A 108 -0.43 -44.96 11.10
C ASP A 108 -1.78 -45.62 11.45
N GLY A 109 -2.85 -45.26 10.73
CA GLY A 109 -4.21 -45.80 10.98
C GLY A 109 -4.96 -45.15 12.14
N VAL A 110 -4.41 -44.13 12.75
CA VAL A 110 -5.01 -43.40 13.87
C VAL A 110 -5.40 -41.99 13.41
N ALA A 111 -6.65 -41.59 13.66
CA ALA A 111 -7.10 -40.25 13.38
C ALA A 111 -6.34 -39.23 14.27
N PHE A 112 -5.94 -38.11 13.73
CA PHE A 112 -5.23 -37.07 14.44
C PHE A 112 -6.08 -35.80 14.61
N GLU A 113 -5.76 -35.03 15.65
CA GLU A 113 -6.46 -33.79 15.97
C GLU A 113 -6.24 -32.75 14.87
N GLY A 114 -7.31 -32.10 14.41
CA GLY A 114 -7.27 -31.16 13.28
C GLY A 114 -7.30 -31.82 11.90
N GLY A 115 -7.27 -33.18 11.83
CA GLY A 115 -7.33 -33.92 10.58
C GLY A 115 -8.74 -34.12 10.01
N LYS A 116 -9.81 -33.63 10.69
CA LYS A 116 -11.19 -33.81 10.26
C LYS A 116 -11.85 -32.48 9.93
N GLY A 117 -12.55 -32.43 8.79
CA GLY A 117 -13.40 -31.32 8.39
C GLY A 117 -14.67 -31.80 7.69
N GLU A 118 -15.77 -31.10 7.95
CA GLU A 118 -17.05 -31.37 7.31
C GLU A 118 -17.53 -30.11 6.57
N ASN A 119 -18.08 -30.29 5.36
CA ASN A 119 -18.52 -29.20 4.48
C ASN A 119 -17.43 -28.12 4.25
N TYR A 120 -16.20 -28.55 4.11
CA TYR A 120 -15.08 -27.65 3.92
C TYR A 120 -15.02 -27.16 2.46
N PRO A 121 -15.02 -25.82 2.21
CA PRO A 121 -14.87 -25.29 0.89
C PRO A 121 -13.40 -25.37 0.44
N LEU A 122 -13.13 -25.99 -0.69
CA LEU A 122 -11.80 -26.17 -1.26
C LEU A 122 -11.82 -25.85 -2.74
N THR A 123 -10.87 -25.04 -3.20
CA THR A 123 -10.61 -24.88 -4.65
C THR A 123 -9.43 -25.72 -5.04
N ILE A 124 -9.61 -26.62 -6.00
CA ILE A 124 -8.56 -27.51 -6.48
C ILE A 124 -7.49 -26.73 -7.23
N GLY A 125 -6.24 -26.87 -6.82
CA GLY A 125 -5.09 -26.10 -7.34
C GLY A 125 -4.81 -24.80 -6.59
N SER A 126 -5.52 -24.53 -5.48
CA SER A 126 -5.30 -23.35 -4.65
C SER A 126 -4.04 -23.42 -3.79
N GLY A 127 -3.52 -24.62 -3.52
CA GLY A 127 -2.42 -24.85 -2.59
C GLY A 127 -2.77 -24.59 -1.11
N SER A 128 -4.06 -24.63 -0.77
CA SER A 128 -4.54 -24.39 0.59
C SER A 128 -4.32 -25.59 1.50
N PHE A 129 -4.16 -26.80 0.94
CA PHE A 129 -3.85 -28.03 1.64
C PHE A 129 -2.39 -28.41 1.47
N ILE A 130 -1.97 -29.47 2.19
CA ILE A 130 -0.63 -30.02 2.05
C ILE A 130 -0.37 -30.51 0.61
N PRO A 131 0.86 -30.39 0.11
CA PRO A 131 1.20 -30.75 -1.26
C PRO A 131 0.76 -32.18 -1.62
N GLY A 132 0.17 -32.34 -2.81
CA GLY A 132 -0.35 -33.61 -3.29
C GLY A 132 -1.80 -33.92 -2.91
N PHE A 133 -2.39 -33.18 -1.95
CA PHE A 133 -3.75 -33.45 -1.50
C PHE A 133 -4.81 -33.04 -2.55
N GLU A 134 -4.68 -31.84 -3.09
CA GLU A 134 -5.64 -31.31 -4.07
C GLU A 134 -5.51 -32.05 -5.41
N GLU A 135 -4.30 -32.37 -5.82
CA GLU A 135 -4.01 -33.12 -7.04
C GLU A 135 -4.56 -34.56 -6.96
N ALA A 136 -4.52 -35.19 -5.79
CA ALA A 136 -5.04 -36.54 -5.60
C ALA A 136 -6.58 -36.59 -5.57
N LEU A 137 -7.24 -35.45 -5.33
CA LEU A 137 -8.69 -35.32 -5.43
C LEU A 137 -9.19 -35.18 -6.87
N VAL A 138 -8.32 -34.78 -7.81
CA VAL A 138 -8.71 -34.68 -9.22
C VAL A 138 -9.16 -36.05 -9.73
N GLY A 139 -10.36 -36.09 -10.28
CA GLY A 139 -10.99 -37.35 -10.74
C GLY A 139 -11.87 -38.04 -9.69
N ALA A 140 -11.96 -37.51 -8.46
CA ALA A 140 -12.90 -38.04 -7.47
C ALA A 140 -14.37 -37.80 -7.88
N GLU A 141 -15.19 -38.80 -7.68
CA GLU A 141 -16.63 -38.74 -8.03
C GLU A 141 -17.43 -38.09 -6.89
N LEU A 142 -18.51 -37.42 -7.26
CA LEU A 142 -19.45 -36.82 -6.33
C LEU A 142 -20.08 -37.88 -5.38
N ASN A 143 -20.12 -37.56 -4.08
CA ASN A 143 -20.71 -38.40 -3.02
C ASN A 143 -20.05 -39.80 -2.88
N LYS A 144 -18.82 -39.97 -3.34
CA LYS A 144 -18.06 -41.20 -3.20
C LYS A 144 -16.82 -40.99 -2.36
N GLU A 145 -16.55 -41.89 -1.41
CA GLU A 145 -15.35 -41.83 -0.60
C GLU A 145 -14.13 -42.13 -1.49
N THR A 146 -13.14 -41.27 -1.39
CA THR A 146 -11.87 -41.37 -2.10
C THR A 146 -10.73 -41.29 -1.08
N GLU A 147 -9.77 -42.22 -1.18
CA GLU A 147 -8.57 -42.17 -0.34
C GLU A 147 -7.48 -41.33 -0.99
N VAL A 148 -7.01 -40.32 -0.25
CA VAL A 148 -5.93 -39.41 -0.65
C VAL A 148 -4.70 -39.73 0.20
N ASN A 149 -3.63 -40.21 -0.45
CA ASN A 149 -2.39 -40.55 0.18
C ASN A 149 -1.37 -39.42 -0.02
N VAL A 150 -0.91 -38.81 1.07
CA VAL A 150 0.01 -37.67 1.06
C VAL A 150 1.06 -37.79 2.16
N THR A 151 2.10 -37.01 2.05
CA THR A 151 3.13 -36.93 3.12
C THR A 151 3.20 -35.47 3.60
N PHE A 152 3.13 -35.28 4.90
CA PHE A 152 3.32 -33.94 5.48
C PHE A 152 4.71 -33.40 5.17
N PRO A 153 4.85 -32.09 4.86
CA PRO A 153 6.15 -31.44 4.72
C PRO A 153 7.01 -31.58 5.97
N GLU A 154 8.34 -31.61 5.83
CA GLU A 154 9.25 -31.71 6.96
C GLU A 154 9.22 -30.49 7.88
N ASP A 155 8.83 -29.33 7.35
CA ASP A 155 8.67 -28.06 8.06
C ASP A 155 7.23 -27.77 8.49
N TYR A 156 6.37 -28.80 8.54
CA TYR A 156 4.99 -28.64 8.95
C TYR A 156 4.90 -28.16 10.41
N HIS A 157 4.00 -27.21 10.67
CA HIS A 157 3.87 -26.54 11.98
C HIS A 157 3.59 -27.48 13.13
N ALA A 158 2.88 -28.61 12.91
CA ALA A 158 2.71 -29.68 13.90
C ALA A 158 3.86 -30.68 13.79
N THR A 159 4.87 -30.56 14.63
CA THR A 159 6.12 -31.35 14.59
C THR A 159 5.89 -32.86 14.70
N GLU A 160 4.78 -33.28 15.33
CA GLU A 160 4.36 -34.69 15.46
C GLU A 160 3.84 -35.27 14.13
N LEU A 161 3.46 -34.45 13.18
CA LEU A 161 2.99 -34.86 11.85
C LEU A 161 4.05 -34.66 10.75
N ALA A 162 5.05 -33.80 10.99
CA ALA A 162 6.07 -33.46 10.02
C ALA A 162 6.76 -34.70 9.45
N GLY A 163 6.86 -34.77 8.11
CA GLY A 163 7.49 -35.86 7.37
C GLY A 163 6.74 -37.20 7.40
N LYS A 164 5.57 -37.29 8.08
CA LYS A 164 4.83 -38.56 8.16
C LYS A 164 3.88 -38.76 6.99
N PRO A 165 3.73 -39.99 6.51
CA PRO A 165 2.68 -40.34 5.55
C PRO A 165 1.32 -40.30 6.23
N ALA A 166 0.32 -39.76 5.54
CA ALA A 166 -1.06 -39.69 5.99
C ALA A 166 -2.03 -40.17 4.91
N VAL A 167 -3.12 -40.76 5.33
CA VAL A 167 -4.22 -41.18 4.48
C VAL A 167 -5.44 -40.37 4.85
N PHE A 168 -5.99 -39.64 3.91
CA PHE A 168 -7.24 -38.93 4.12
C PHE A 168 -8.39 -39.62 3.39
N LYS A 169 -9.47 -39.86 4.11
CA LYS A 169 -10.74 -40.29 3.52
C LYS A 169 -11.54 -39.05 3.21
N CYS A 170 -11.75 -38.81 1.93
CA CYS A 170 -12.40 -37.59 1.44
C CYS A 170 -13.69 -37.95 0.72
N THR A 171 -14.75 -37.17 0.92
CA THR A 171 -15.98 -37.23 0.19
C THR A 171 -16.29 -35.89 -0.43
N VAL A 172 -16.38 -35.84 -1.75
CA VAL A 172 -16.77 -34.63 -2.48
C VAL A 172 -18.30 -34.53 -2.47
N LYS A 173 -18.84 -33.51 -1.78
CA LYS A 173 -20.30 -33.31 -1.65
C LYS A 173 -20.88 -32.41 -2.74
N GLU A 174 -20.12 -31.42 -3.16
CA GLU A 174 -20.56 -30.46 -4.18
C GLU A 174 -19.36 -30.09 -5.04
N ILE A 175 -19.58 -29.98 -6.34
CA ILE A 175 -18.58 -29.48 -7.30
C ILE A 175 -19.17 -28.25 -7.95
N LYS A 176 -18.45 -27.18 -7.96
CA LYS A 176 -18.76 -25.91 -8.60
C LYS A 176 -17.67 -25.55 -9.58
N GLU A 177 -18.05 -25.40 -10.84
CA GLU A 177 -17.16 -24.91 -11.89
C GLU A 177 -17.27 -23.39 -12.02
N LYS A 178 -16.13 -22.72 -12.10
CA LYS A 178 -16.08 -21.31 -12.43
C LYS A 178 -16.11 -21.16 -13.95
N GLN A 179 -17.27 -20.85 -14.50
CA GLN A 179 -17.43 -20.59 -15.92
C GLN A 179 -17.14 -19.12 -16.22
N LEU A 180 -16.20 -18.90 -17.13
CA LEU A 180 -15.86 -17.59 -17.65
C LEU A 180 -16.74 -17.28 -18.85
N PRO A 181 -17.36 -16.08 -18.94
CA PRO A 181 -18.10 -15.68 -20.14
C PRO A 181 -17.17 -15.61 -21.35
N ASP A 182 -17.69 -15.77 -22.55
CA ASP A 182 -16.93 -15.50 -23.76
C ASP A 182 -16.70 -13.99 -23.93
N LEU A 183 -15.58 -13.60 -24.55
CA LEU A 183 -15.26 -12.19 -24.84
C LEU A 183 -15.90 -11.80 -26.17
N ASP A 184 -17.21 -11.65 -26.17
CA ASP A 184 -18.06 -11.33 -27.33
C ASP A 184 -18.87 -10.03 -27.10
N ASP A 185 -19.73 -9.70 -28.03
CA ASP A 185 -20.54 -8.47 -27.96
C ASP A 185 -21.57 -8.53 -26.82
N GLU A 186 -22.05 -9.73 -26.43
CA GLU A 186 -22.95 -9.91 -25.30
C GLU A 186 -22.21 -9.56 -23.99
N PHE A 187 -20.98 -10.02 -23.84
CA PHE A 187 -20.13 -9.66 -22.70
C PHE A 187 -19.86 -8.16 -22.65
N ALA A 188 -19.51 -7.52 -23.79
CA ALA A 188 -19.29 -6.08 -23.84
C ALA A 188 -20.51 -5.29 -23.36
N SER A 189 -21.71 -5.69 -23.78
CA SER A 189 -22.98 -5.05 -23.38
C SER A 189 -23.34 -5.30 -21.91
N GLU A 190 -22.95 -6.46 -21.34
CA GLU A 190 -23.19 -6.77 -19.92
C GLU A 190 -22.29 -5.97 -18.97
N VAL A 191 -21.04 -5.69 -19.35
CA VAL A 191 -20.02 -5.11 -18.46
C VAL A 191 -19.71 -3.64 -18.73
N SER A 192 -20.26 -3.08 -19.81
CA SER A 192 -19.98 -1.72 -20.25
C SER A 192 -21.19 -1.06 -20.94
N ASP A 193 -21.04 0.19 -21.36
CA ASP A 193 -22.03 0.94 -22.13
C ASP A 193 -21.87 0.74 -23.65
N PHE A 194 -21.07 -0.23 -24.09
CA PHE A 194 -20.78 -0.49 -25.50
C PHE A 194 -21.53 -1.71 -26.02
N ASP A 195 -21.98 -1.66 -27.25
CA ASP A 195 -22.74 -2.75 -27.88
C ASP A 195 -21.83 -3.80 -28.52
N THR A 196 -20.55 -3.48 -28.75
CA THR A 196 -19.58 -4.38 -29.39
C THR A 196 -18.30 -4.54 -28.60
N MET A 197 -17.70 -5.73 -28.69
CA MET A 197 -16.41 -6.02 -28.08
C MET A 197 -15.28 -5.15 -28.64
N SER A 198 -15.39 -4.73 -29.92
CA SER A 198 -14.43 -3.82 -30.56
C SER A 198 -14.44 -2.45 -29.88
N GLU A 199 -15.60 -1.86 -29.67
CA GLU A 199 -15.75 -0.55 -29.02
C GLU A 199 -15.29 -0.61 -27.56
N TYR A 200 -15.65 -1.68 -26.85
CA TYR A 200 -15.23 -1.88 -25.49
C TYR A 200 -13.70 -2.02 -25.37
N ARG A 201 -13.08 -2.78 -26.28
CA ARG A 201 -11.61 -2.91 -26.35
C ARG A 201 -10.91 -1.57 -26.62
N GLU A 202 -11.44 -0.75 -27.53
CA GLU A 202 -10.93 0.60 -27.79
C GLU A 202 -11.04 1.50 -26.55
N ASP A 203 -12.13 1.43 -25.80
CA ASP A 203 -12.33 2.18 -24.58
C ASP A 203 -11.33 1.75 -23.49
N VAL A 204 -11.15 0.45 -23.29
CA VAL A 204 -10.15 -0.11 -22.36
C VAL A 204 -8.75 0.39 -22.75
N GLN A 205 -8.41 0.36 -24.04
CA GLN A 205 -7.11 0.88 -24.52
C GLN A 205 -6.96 2.37 -24.23
N LYS A 206 -7.99 3.19 -24.46
CA LYS A 206 -7.99 4.63 -24.15
C LYS A 206 -7.82 4.88 -22.64
N LYS A 207 -8.52 4.14 -21.80
CA LYS A 207 -8.42 4.25 -20.34
C LYS A 207 -7.02 3.89 -19.84
N LEU A 208 -6.44 2.80 -20.35
CA LEU A 208 -5.07 2.41 -20.02
C LEU A 208 -4.05 3.44 -20.48
N THR A 209 -4.23 3.98 -21.70
CA THR A 209 -3.36 5.05 -22.24
C THR A 209 -3.42 6.31 -21.37
N SER A 210 -4.62 6.79 -21.06
CA SER A 210 -4.80 7.97 -20.20
C SER A 210 -4.21 7.76 -18.80
N LYS A 211 -4.36 6.57 -18.24
CA LYS A 211 -3.76 6.21 -16.96
C LYS A 211 -2.23 6.24 -17.02
N LYS A 212 -1.62 5.62 -18.03
CA LYS A 212 -0.16 5.63 -18.22
C LYS A 212 0.37 7.05 -18.48
N GLU A 213 -0.36 7.87 -19.22
CA GLU A 213 0.02 9.27 -19.48
C GLU A 213 0.01 10.09 -18.18
N GLU A 214 -1.01 9.92 -17.34
CA GLU A 214 -1.08 10.61 -16.04
C GLU A 214 0.01 10.12 -15.10
N GLU A 215 0.24 8.81 -14.99
CA GLU A 215 1.34 8.23 -14.21
C GLU A 215 2.71 8.72 -14.71
N ALA A 216 2.91 8.76 -16.01
CA ALA A 216 4.15 9.27 -16.63
C ALA A 216 4.35 10.76 -16.38
N LYS A 217 3.26 11.55 -16.39
CA LYS A 217 3.29 12.97 -16.06
C LYS A 217 3.72 13.19 -14.61
N ILE A 218 3.10 12.50 -13.66
CA ILE A 218 3.45 12.56 -12.23
C ILE A 218 4.90 12.16 -12.03
N ALA A 219 5.32 11.03 -12.59
CA ALA A 219 6.69 10.54 -12.45
C ALA A 219 7.72 11.49 -13.10
N LYS A 220 7.35 12.15 -14.20
CA LYS A 220 8.19 13.19 -14.83
C LYS A 220 8.32 14.42 -13.91
N GLU A 221 7.23 14.89 -13.34
CA GLU A 221 7.21 16.03 -12.41
C GLU A 221 8.08 15.72 -11.18
N GLU A 222 7.95 14.51 -10.61
CA GLU A 222 8.79 14.06 -9.50
C GLU A 222 10.27 13.98 -9.88
N ALA A 223 10.60 13.40 -11.03
CA ALA A 223 11.98 13.30 -11.51
C ALA A 223 12.64 14.67 -11.75
N VAL A 224 11.88 15.62 -12.28
CA VAL A 224 12.36 17.01 -12.46
C VAL A 224 12.62 17.64 -11.09
N LEU A 225 11.68 17.51 -10.16
CA LEU A 225 11.81 18.06 -8.81
C LEU A 225 12.99 17.44 -8.06
N ASP A 226 13.17 16.13 -8.12
CA ASP A 226 14.29 15.43 -7.51
C ASP A 226 15.64 15.90 -8.08
N ALA A 227 15.72 16.12 -9.38
CA ALA A 227 16.92 16.64 -10.01
C ALA A 227 17.23 18.09 -9.60
N VAL A 228 16.21 18.93 -9.42
CA VAL A 228 16.39 20.32 -8.94
C VAL A 228 16.80 20.32 -7.46
N ILE A 229 16.21 19.45 -6.63
CA ILE A 229 16.58 19.28 -5.23
C ILE A 229 18.04 18.84 -5.10
N ALA A 230 18.47 17.87 -5.92
CA ALA A 230 19.83 17.33 -5.88
C ALA A 230 20.90 18.38 -6.21
N ASP A 231 20.56 19.39 -7.03
CA ASP A 231 21.47 20.48 -7.43
C ASP A 231 21.36 21.71 -6.50
N ALA A 232 20.37 21.75 -5.61
CA ALA A 232 20.18 22.80 -4.63
C ALA A 232 20.97 22.56 -3.35
N GLN A 233 21.40 23.66 -2.69
CA GLN A 233 22.05 23.59 -1.39
C GLN A 233 21.15 24.22 -0.32
N MET A 234 20.89 23.47 0.76
CA MET A 234 20.11 23.91 1.91
C MET A 234 20.49 23.10 3.16
N GLU A 235 20.47 23.73 4.32
CA GLU A 235 20.67 23.07 5.61
C GLU A 235 19.35 23.05 6.36
N ILE A 236 18.69 21.90 6.40
CA ILE A 236 17.38 21.76 7.03
C ILE A 236 17.55 21.55 8.53
N PRO A 237 17.00 22.44 9.39
CA PRO A 237 17.06 22.27 10.83
C PRO A 237 16.31 21.02 11.30
N ASP A 238 16.84 20.31 12.28
CA ASP A 238 16.20 19.11 12.86
C ASP A 238 14.78 19.41 13.37
N ALA A 239 14.53 20.59 13.91
CA ALA A 239 13.22 21.01 14.37
C ALA A 239 12.16 21.06 13.24
N MET A 240 12.55 21.44 12.02
CA MET A 240 11.66 21.35 10.85
C MET A 240 11.36 19.91 10.49
N LEU A 241 12.40 19.06 10.52
CA LEU A 241 12.29 17.65 10.20
C LEU A 241 11.36 16.93 11.18
N GLU A 242 11.57 17.10 12.47
CA GLU A 242 10.71 16.55 13.52
C GLU A 242 9.25 17.00 13.40
N THR A 243 9.04 18.27 13.11
CA THR A 243 7.69 18.83 12.91
C THR A 243 7.00 18.16 11.73
N GLN A 244 7.72 18.00 10.61
CA GLN A 244 7.17 17.34 9.41
C GLN A 244 6.92 15.85 9.63
N GLN A 245 7.81 15.15 10.32
CA GLN A 245 7.62 13.75 10.69
C GLN A 245 6.38 13.55 11.56
N ARG A 246 6.19 14.43 12.56
CA ARG A 246 5.01 14.40 13.42
C ARG A 246 3.71 14.62 12.62
N GLN A 247 3.72 15.57 11.71
CA GLN A 247 2.57 15.83 10.84
C GLN A 247 2.26 14.66 9.92
N LEU A 248 3.29 13.99 9.38
CA LEU A 248 3.11 12.77 8.60
C LEU A 248 2.50 11.64 9.43
N LEU A 249 2.97 11.46 10.67
CA LEU A 249 2.43 10.45 11.57
C LEU A 249 0.97 10.74 11.96
N GLU A 250 0.63 12.00 12.21
CA GLU A 250 -0.74 12.43 12.47
C GLU A 250 -1.66 12.16 11.26
N ASN A 251 -1.22 12.49 10.06
CA ASN A 251 -1.96 12.21 8.82
C ASN A 251 -2.14 10.71 8.60
N PHE A 252 -1.11 9.92 8.90
CA PHE A 252 -1.20 8.46 8.84
C PHE A 252 -2.22 7.93 9.85
N ALA A 253 -2.18 8.41 11.10
CA ALA A 253 -3.11 8.03 12.15
C ALA A 253 -4.57 8.35 11.77
N GLN A 254 -4.82 9.53 11.22
CA GLN A 254 -6.16 9.91 10.74
C GLN A 254 -6.65 9.01 9.61
N ARG A 255 -5.77 8.63 8.66
CA ARG A 255 -6.13 7.76 7.54
C ARG A 255 -6.49 6.35 8.00
N ILE A 256 -5.72 5.75 8.91
CA ILE A 256 -6.04 4.41 9.44
C ILE A 256 -7.26 4.45 10.36
N GLN A 257 -7.49 5.56 11.09
CA GLN A 257 -8.67 5.75 11.90
C GLN A 257 -9.96 5.80 11.05
N ALA A 258 -9.90 6.40 9.86
CA ALA A 258 -11.00 6.36 8.91
C ALA A 258 -11.32 4.93 8.41
N GLN A 259 -10.37 4.00 8.52
CA GLN A 259 -10.54 2.57 8.22
C GLN A 259 -10.93 1.75 9.47
N GLY A 260 -11.17 2.39 10.60
CA GLY A 260 -11.60 1.76 11.86
C GLY A 260 -10.45 1.20 12.72
N ILE A 261 -9.20 1.52 12.40
CA ILE A 261 -8.02 1.04 13.14
C ILE A 261 -7.37 2.23 13.86
N THR A 262 -7.12 2.11 15.17
CA THR A 262 -6.37 3.13 15.90
C THR A 262 -4.86 2.97 15.71
N LEU A 263 -4.09 4.05 15.90
CA LEU A 263 -2.63 4.00 15.82
C LEU A 263 -2.04 3.00 16.82
N GLU A 264 -2.63 2.90 18.03
CA GLU A 264 -2.21 1.93 19.06
C GLU A 264 -2.42 0.49 18.59
N GLN A 265 -3.59 0.17 18.02
CA GLN A 265 -3.87 -1.14 17.46
C GLN A 265 -2.91 -1.48 16.33
N TYR A 266 -2.65 -0.53 15.43
CA TYR A 266 -1.69 -0.71 14.35
C TYR A 266 -0.29 -1.03 14.87
N MET A 267 0.19 -0.28 15.88
CA MET A 267 1.48 -0.54 16.53
C MET A 267 1.54 -1.91 17.21
N GLN A 268 0.45 -2.35 17.85
CA GLN A 268 0.37 -3.69 18.44
C GLN A 268 0.45 -4.81 17.40
N PHE A 269 -0.26 -4.66 16.27
CA PHE A 269 -0.23 -5.66 15.20
C PHE A 269 1.11 -5.75 14.47
N THR A 270 1.78 -4.60 14.28
CA THR A 270 3.03 -4.53 13.52
C THR A 270 4.28 -4.66 14.39
N GLY A 271 4.16 -4.55 15.70
CA GLY A 271 5.29 -4.49 16.64
C GLY A 271 6.12 -3.20 16.53
N LEU A 272 5.65 -2.19 15.82
CA LEU A 272 6.34 -0.92 15.63
C LEU A 272 6.08 0.01 16.84
N THR A 273 7.08 0.81 17.16
CA THR A 273 6.96 1.91 18.15
C THR A 273 6.75 3.24 17.42
N ALA A 274 6.21 4.24 18.11
CA ALA A 274 6.09 5.59 17.56
C ALA A 274 7.45 6.15 17.10
N GLN A 275 8.52 5.85 17.81
CA GLN A 275 9.88 6.27 17.45
C GLN A 275 10.37 5.60 16.17
N THR A 276 10.15 4.29 16.02
CA THR A 276 10.51 3.56 14.79
C THR A 276 9.72 4.08 13.58
N MET A 277 8.43 4.39 13.78
CA MET A 277 7.61 4.99 12.73
C MET A 277 8.11 6.39 12.33
N MET A 278 8.49 7.21 13.29
CA MET A 278 9.10 8.53 13.04
C MET A 278 10.38 8.39 12.21
N GLU A 279 11.27 7.46 12.56
CA GLU A 279 12.50 7.19 11.78
C GLU A 279 12.20 6.73 10.35
N GLN A 280 11.19 5.87 10.16
CA GLN A 280 10.77 5.44 8.82
C GLN A 280 10.19 6.59 7.99
N LEU A 281 9.54 7.56 8.61
CA LEU A 281 8.98 8.75 7.95
C LEU A 281 10.02 9.82 7.64
N LYS A 282 11.23 9.71 8.18
CA LYS A 282 12.29 10.71 8.02
C LYS A 282 12.66 11.02 6.56
N PRO A 283 12.88 10.04 5.67
CA PRO A 283 13.17 10.31 4.26
C PRO A 283 12.04 11.05 3.53
N GLU A 284 10.80 10.67 3.80
CA GLU A 284 9.62 11.32 3.21
C GLU A 284 9.47 12.75 3.74
N ALA A 285 9.63 12.95 5.04
CA ALA A 285 9.60 14.26 5.66
C ALA A 285 10.66 15.19 5.07
N LEU A 286 11.89 14.69 4.93
CA LEU A 286 13.00 15.43 4.32
C LEU A 286 12.66 15.82 2.88
N LYS A 287 12.21 14.88 2.06
CA LYS A 287 11.84 15.14 0.66
C LYS A 287 10.73 16.19 0.56
N ARG A 288 9.70 16.13 1.43
CA ARG A 288 8.62 17.12 1.45
C ARG A 288 9.11 18.54 1.80
N ILE A 289 9.99 18.65 2.79
CA ILE A 289 10.59 19.94 3.17
C ILE A 289 11.42 20.49 2.01
N GLN A 290 12.32 19.67 1.45
CA GLN A 290 13.18 20.06 0.33
C GLN A 290 12.36 20.51 -0.88
N SER A 291 11.34 19.73 -1.26
CA SER A 291 10.45 20.05 -2.36
C SER A 291 9.78 21.40 -2.19
N ARG A 292 9.22 21.67 -1.00
CA ARG A 292 8.57 22.94 -0.70
C ARG A 292 9.56 24.10 -0.75
N LEU A 293 10.69 23.98 -0.09
CA LEU A 293 11.69 25.06 -0.02
C LEU A 293 12.27 25.39 -1.40
N VAL A 294 12.55 24.37 -2.22
CA VAL A 294 13.07 24.55 -3.57
C VAL A 294 12.03 25.22 -4.48
N LEU A 295 10.77 24.74 -4.45
CA LEU A 295 9.70 25.33 -5.25
C LEU A 295 9.43 26.78 -4.88
N GLU A 296 9.44 27.12 -3.60
CA GLU A 296 9.30 28.51 -3.13
C GLU A 296 10.48 29.38 -3.56
N ALA A 297 11.70 28.86 -3.52
CA ALA A 297 12.88 29.55 -3.99
C ALA A 297 12.84 29.79 -5.52
N VAL A 298 12.37 28.79 -6.30
CA VAL A 298 12.17 28.94 -7.75
C VAL A 298 11.08 29.97 -8.04
N ALA A 299 9.94 29.92 -7.33
CA ALA A 299 8.85 30.88 -7.49
C ALA A 299 9.32 32.31 -7.21
N ALA A 300 10.12 32.51 -6.15
CA ALA A 300 10.71 33.80 -5.85
C ALA A 300 11.72 34.28 -6.92
N ALA A 301 12.58 33.38 -7.43
CA ALA A 301 13.54 33.68 -8.49
C ALA A 301 12.86 34.06 -9.81
N GLU A 302 11.76 33.42 -10.14
CA GLU A 302 10.96 33.67 -11.35
C GLU A 302 9.87 34.76 -11.15
N LYS A 303 9.76 35.33 -9.95
CA LYS A 303 8.75 36.33 -9.57
C LYS A 303 7.33 35.88 -9.90
N MET A 304 7.04 34.61 -9.57
CA MET A 304 5.72 34.03 -9.74
C MET A 304 4.79 34.58 -8.66
N GLU A 305 3.69 35.17 -9.06
CA GLU A 305 2.60 35.60 -8.17
C GLU A 305 1.39 34.72 -8.40
N ALA A 306 0.73 34.34 -7.31
CA ALA A 306 -0.55 33.64 -7.41
C ALA A 306 -1.60 34.65 -7.89
N THR A 307 -2.21 34.39 -9.04
CA THR A 307 -3.42 35.11 -9.47
C THR A 307 -4.65 34.46 -8.83
N GLU A 308 -5.57 35.28 -8.30
CA GLU A 308 -6.87 34.82 -7.75
C GLU A 308 -7.72 34.15 -8.83
#